data_ac2534347f1992375e9ec6063809afa3
#
_entry.id   ac2534347f1992375e9ec6063809afa3
#
_cell.length_a   1.000
_cell.length_b   1.000
_cell.length_c   1.000
_cell.angle_alpha   90.00
_cell.angle_beta   90.00
_cell.angle_gamma   90.00
#
_symmetry.space_group_name_H-M   'P 1'
#
loop_
_entity.id
_entity.type
_entity.pdbx_description
1 polymer ?
#
loop_
_entity_poly.entity_id
_entity_poly.type
_entity_poly.pdbx_seq_one_letter_code
_entity_poly.pdbx_strand_id
1 'polypeptide(L)'
;MINIEMGNTANVFGYQLGEYRIILSDAASEPVILKDWSKDYSNLNINVSEILKNNNLINYTGKVMFELKAGQNVQSYILIKKCVITSDNENLAERLALISINDATESVLYAKVGAEPAPVGYLQCNGQKNIYQAELYKCSFIYDTYEYVYGDKEMEVAVSTLKDYIKNGWCKYDVKVGPSSFVKLDERCPINEVYTQQTNLIGELSSVKANVTRYKYYGYDTMPKFLFGTNENGHDIMKLSFKGLRTSLIIGVCTATFCLLFGLCWGAISGYFGGNVDLIMERFCDILAGVPNLVIMTLCFLHFGSNFITFFLALCLTGWMGTAGRTRTQFYRFKGREYVLASRTLGASDGRLIFRHILPNALGTIVTGSVLMIPSVIFSEASLAYLNLLTVKNSFGVILSNNQKYIETYPNLIVFPSVILALMMISLNLFGNGLRDALNPSLKGSD
;
A
#
# COMPACT_ATOMS: atom_id res chain seq x y z
N MET A 1 -19.55 -7.04 -17.48
CA MET A 1 -20.47 -6.27 -18.37
C MET A 1 -21.77 -5.97 -17.67
N ILE A 2 -22.38 -4.82 -17.95
CA ILE A 2 -23.74 -4.50 -17.47
C ILE A 2 -24.65 -4.47 -18.69
N ASN A 3 -25.65 -5.34 -18.68
CA ASN A 3 -26.66 -5.44 -19.75
C ASN A 3 -27.98 -4.92 -19.18
N ILE A 4 -28.52 -3.88 -19.79
CA ILE A 4 -29.77 -3.25 -19.36
C ILE A 4 -30.77 -3.30 -20.52
N GLU A 5 -31.88 -3.95 -20.27
CA GLU A 5 -33.01 -3.95 -21.20
C GLU A 5 -34.01 -2.90 -20.75
N MET A 6 -34.20 -1.88 -21.60
CA MET A 6 -35.09 -0.76 -21.30
C MET A 6 -36.40 -0.87 -22.08
N GLY A 7 -37.45 -0.30 -21.54
CA GLY A 7 -38.74 -0.24 -22.18
C GLY A 7 -38.93 1.08 -22.94
N ASN A 8 -39.47 1.00 -24.14
CA ASN A 8 -39.72 2.16 -25.01
C ASN A 8 -41.23 2.49 -25.15
N THR A 9 -41.98 2.29 -24.09
CA THR A 9 -43.43 2.64 -24.11
C THR A 9 -43.59 4.11 -23.76
N ALA A 10 -43.89 4.92 -24.79
CA ALA A 10 -44.23 6.31 -24.58
C ALA A 10 -45.60 6.42 -23.89
N ASN A 11 -45.69 7.34 -22.90
CA ASN A 11 -46.92 7.71 -22.20
C ASN A 11 -47.62 6.62 -21.35
N VAL A 12 -46.99 6.21 -20.28
CA VAL A 12 -47.68 5.49 -19.21
C VAL A 12 -48.10 6.50 -18.15
N PHE A 13 -49.40 6.57 -17.86
CA PHE A 13 -49.99 7.44 -16.81
C PHE A 13 -49.77 8.96 -16.94
N GLY A 14 -49.53 9.48 -18.14
CA GLY A 14 -49.31 10.92 -18.34
C GLY A 14 -47.92 11.44 -18.04
N TYR A 15 -46.96 10.56 -17.79
CA TYR A 15 -45.53 10.86 -17.57
C TYR A 15 -44.76 10.83 -18.90
N GLN A 16 -43.74 11.68 -19.00
CA GLN A 16 -42.84 11.69 -20.14
C GLN A 16 -41.57 10.88 -19.85
N LEU A 17 -41.01 10.28 -20.89
CA LEU A 17 -39.69 9.66 -20.82
C LEU A 17 -38.63 10.71 -20.54
N GLY A 18 -37.88 10.54 -19.41
CA GLY A 18 -36.85 11.46 -18.97
C GLY A 18 -35.49 11.20 -19.58
N GLU A 19 -34.57 12.14 -19.51
CA GLU A 19 -33.17 11.88 -19.79
C GLU A 19 -32.53 11.10 -18.63
N TYR A 20 -31.75 10.09 -18.94
CA TYR A 20 -31.06 9.31 -17.94
C TYR A 20 -29.55 9.28 -18.14
N ARG A 21 -28.82 9.07 -17.08
CA ARG A 21 -27.37 8.83 -17.05
C ARG A 21 -27.07 7.66 -16.13
N ILE A 22 -26.03 6.89 -16.47
CA ILE A 22 -25.57 5.78 -15.61
C ILE A 22 -24.18 6.14 -15.15
N ILE A 23 -23.99 6.11 -13.83
CA ILE A 23 -22.71 6.41 -13.20
C ILE A 23 -22.31 5.27 -12.27
N LEU A 24 -21.02 5.15 -12.04
CA LEU A 24 -20.44 4.37 -10.98
C LEU A 24 -19.96 5.35 -9.92
N SER A 25 -20.56 5.33 -8.76
CA SER A 25 -20.29 6.26 -7.66
C SER A 25 -19.71 5.54 -6.46
N ASP A 26 -18.65 6.10 -5.91
CA ASP A 26 -18.08 5.77 -4.61
C ASP A 26 -18.20 7.01 -3.69
N ALA A 27 -18.32 6.79 -2.39
CA ALA A 27 -18.49 7.88 -1.40
C ALA A 27 -17.27 8.83 -1.32
N ALA A 28 -16.10 8.41 -1.84
CA ALA A 28 -14.82 9.10 -1.69
C ALA A 28 -14.22 9.67 -2.98
N SER A 29 -14.81 9.38 -4.16
CA SER A 29 -14.25 9.78 -5.45
C SER A 29 -15.27 10.43 -6.38
N GLU A 30 -14.79 11.14 -7.40
CA GLU A 30 -15.68 11.64 -8.47
C GLU A 30 -16.37 10.48 -9.18
N PRO A 31 -17.68 10.61 -9.51
CA PRO A 31 -18.44 9.54 -10.15
C PRO A 31 -17.92 9.26 -11.56
N VAL A 32 -17.72 7.99 -11.86
CA VAL A 32 -17.32 7.53 -13.21
C VAL A 32 -18.56 7.43 -14.07
N ILE A 33 -18.58 8.13 -15.20
CA ILE A 33 -19.69 8.11 -16.14
C ILE A 33 -19.60 6.85 -16.99
N LEU A 34 -20.57 5.94 -16.82
CA LEU A 34 -20.69 4.73 -17.62
C LEU A 34 -21.48 4.98 -18.91
N LYS A 35 -22.53 5.80 -18.84
CA LYS A 35 -23.32 6.29 -19.95
C LYS A 35 -23.71 7.73 -19.66
N ASP A 36 -23.38 8.64 -20.54
CA ASP A 36 -23.77 10.04 -20.41
C ASP A 36 -25.26 10.26 -20.73
N TRP A 37 -25.75 11.43 -20.41
CA TRP A 37 -27.16 11.80 -20.58
C TRP A 37 -27.72 11.40 -21.94
N SER A 38 -28.77 10.61 -21.93
CA SER A 38 -29.38 10.04 -23.12
C SER A 38 -30.90 9.91 -23.01
N LYS A 39 -31.57 10.04 -24.12
CA LYS A 39 -32.98 9.68 -24.32
C LYS A 39 -33.16 8.40 -25.14
N ASP A 40 -32.06 7.70 -25.42
CA ASP A 40 -32.08 6.44 -26.14
C ASP A 40 -32.37 5.29 -25.17
N TYR A 41 -33.55 4.70 -25.33
CA TYR A 41 -34.07 3.58 -24.54
C TYR A 41 -33.84 2.22 -25.19
N SER A 42 -32.86 2.13 -26.06
CA SER A 42 -32.42 0.85 -26.62
C SER A 42 -31.70 0.01 -25.54
N ASN A 43 -31.55 -1.28 -25.79
CA ASN A 43 -30.81 -2.17 -24.93
C ASN A 43 -29.36 -1.71 -24.81
N LEU A 44 -28.88 -1.57 -23.60
CA LEU A 44 -27.55 -1.08 -23.28
C LEU A 44 -26.64 -2.23 -22.87
N ASN A 45 -25.49 -2.31 -23.51
CA ASN A 45 -24.39 -3.20 -23.12
C ASN A 45 -23.20 -2.33 -22.74
N ILE A 46 -22.88 -2.28 -21.45
CA ILE A 46 -21.81 -1.44 -20.92
C ILE A 46 -20.65 -2.31 -20.47
N ASN A 47 -19.50 -2.13 -21.10
CA ASN A 47 -18.25 -2.77 -20.65
C ASN A 47 -17.56 -1.90 -19.59
N VAL A 48 -17.93 -2.12 -18.32
CA VAL A 48 -17.40 -1.35 -17.21
C VAL A 48 -15.90 -1.51 -17.07
N SER A 49 -15.38 -2.72 -17.31
CA SER A 49 -13.94 -3.00 -17.22
C SER A 49 -13.13 -2.12 -18.18
N GLU A 50 -13.62 -1.95 -19.40
CA GLU A 50 -12.98 -1.11 -20.42
C GLU A 50 -13.02 0.39 -20.04
N ILE A 51 -14.17 0.86 -19.56
CA ILE A 51 -14.33 2.25 -19.11
C ILE A 51 -13.40 2.56 -17.95
N LEU A 52 -13.31 1.68 -16.96
CA LEU A 52 -12.42 1.86 -15.82
C LEU A 52 -10.93 1.80 -16.24
N LYS A 53 -10.57 0.89 -17.16
CA LYS A 53 -9.23 0.83 -17.75
C LYS A 53 -8.86 2.16 -18.42
N ASN A 54 -9.74 2.71 -19.21
CA ASN A 54 -9.52 3.97 -19.93
C ASN A 54 -9.36 5.16 -18.98
N ASN A 55 -10.00 5.11 -17.82
CA ASN A 55 -9.85 6.13 -16.76
C ASN A 55 -8.71 5.84 -15.78
N ASN A 56 -7.86 4.85 -16.02
CA ASN A 56 -6.76 4.43 -15.15
C ASN A 56 -7.18 4.03 -13.72
N LEU A 57 -8.43 3.63 -13.55
CA LEU A 57 -8.98 3.18 -12.28
C LEU A 57 -8.78 1.66 -12.14
N ILE A 58 -7.95 1.26 -11.20
CA ILE A 58 -7.66 -0.14 -10.87
C ILE A 58 -8.36 -0.46 -9.56
N ASN A 59 -9.06 -1.59 -9.49
CA ASN A 59 -9.72 -2.05 -8.26
C ASN A 59 -10.74 -1.05 -7.70
N TYR A 60 -11.70 -0.68 -8.49
CA TYR A 60 -12.77 0.23 -8.11
C TYR A 60 -13.90 -0.52 -7.39
N THR A 61 -14.33 0.01 -6.24
CA THR A 61 -15.51 -0.47 -5.52
C THR A 61 -16.52 0.65 -5.43
N GLY A 62 -17.74 0.42 -5.88
CA GLY A 62 -18.75 1.48 -5.88
C GLY A 62 -20.14 0.97 -6.16
N LYS A 63 -21.06 1.90 -6.31
CA LYS A 63 -22.47 1.65 -6.58
C LYS A 63 -22.79 2.06 -8.01
N VAL A 64 -23.42 1.18 -8.77
CA VAL A 64 -24.02 1.56 -10.06
C VAL A 64 -25.29 2.33 -9.78
N MET A 65 -25.30 3.59 -10.19
CA MET A 65 -26.41 4.49 -9.97
C MET A 65 -27.04 4.88 -11.30
N PHE A 66 -28.36 4.90 -11.32
CA PHE A 66 -29.13 5.59 -12.35
C PHE A 66 -29.42 7.01 -11.90
N GLU A 67 -29.19 7.95 -12.79
CA GLU A 67 -29.65 9.33 -12.63
C GLU A 67 -30.71 9.64 -13.66
N LEU A 68 -31.81 10.18 -13.23
CA LEU A 68 -32.92 10.64 -14.07
C LEU A 68 -33.02 12.16 -13.98
N LYS A 69 -32.94 12.84 -15.10
CA LYS A 69 -33.16 14.28 -15.20
C LYS A 69 -34.62 14.56 -15.45
N ALA A 70 -35.25 15.22 -14.50
CA ALA A 70 -36.62 15.67 -14.61
C ALA A 70 -36.64 17.13 -15.07
N GLY A 71 -37.52 17.45 -16.01
CA GLY A 71 -37.85 18.86 -16.29
C GLY A 71 -38.61 19.49 -15.13
N GLN A 72 -38.46 20.80 -14.94
CA GLN A 72 -39.27 21.52 -13.95
C GLN A 72 -40.76 21.32 -14.26
N ASN A 73 -41.53 20.84 -13.27
CA ASN A 73 -42.95 20.54 -13.37
C ASN A 73 -43.36 19.43 -14.36
N VAL A 74 -42.41 18.59 -14.81
CA VAL A 74 -42.71 17.45 -15.67
C VAL A 74 -42.47 16.18 -14.89
N GLN A 75 -43.47 15.33 -14.84
CA GLN A 75 -43.33 13.99 -14.27
C GLN A 75 -42.64 13.12 -15.32
N SER A 76 -41.47 12.60 -14.94
CA SER A 76 -40.64 11.77 -15.83
C SER A 76 -40.49 10.36 -15.28
N TYR A 77 -40.32 9.38 -16.15
CA TYR A 77 -40.07 8.00 -15.75
C TYR A 77 -39.07 7.32 -16.69
N ILE A 78 -38.51 6.23 -16.20
CA ILE A 78 -37.72 5.27 -16.98
C ILE A 78 -38.29 3.88 -16.71
N LEU A 79 -38.47 3.10 -17.76
CA LEU A 79 -38.85 1.70 -17.66
C LEU A 79 -37.62 0.81 -17.86
N ILE A 80 -37.24 0.09 -16.81
CA ILE A 80 -36.18 -0.92 -16.87
C ILE A 80 -36.85 -2.30 -16.81
N LYS A 81 -36.72 -3.07 -17.89
CA LYS A 81 -37.29 -4.41 -17.97
C LYS A 81 -36.37 -5.45 -17.35
N LYS A 82 -35.07 -5.32 -17.58
CA LYS A 82 -34.07 -6.25 -17.06
C LYS A 82 -32.74 -5.53 -16.89
N CYS A 83 -32.04 -5.82 -15.81
CA CYS A 83 -30.66 -5.42 -15.62
C CYS A 83 -29.84 -6.64 -15.18
N VAL A 84 -28.84 -7.02 -15.98
CA VAL A 84 -27.97 -8.17 -15.71
C VAL A 84 -26.54 -7.69 -15.64
N ILE A 85 -25.87 -8.03 -14.55
CA ILE A 85 -24.44 -7.78 -14.38
C ILE A 85 -23.72 -9.11 -14.53
N THR A 86 -22.93 -9.25 -15.60
CA THR A 86 -22.12 -10.43 -15.86
C THR A 86 -20.65 -10.15 -15.56
N SER A 87 -20.00 -11.08 -14.91
CA SER A 87 -18.55 -11.10 -14.69
C SER A 87 -17.93 -12.17 -15.60
N ASP A 88 -16.65 -12.03 -15.94
CA ASP A 88 -15.89 -13.03 -16.69
C ASP A 88 -15.64 -14.32 -15.86
N ASN A 89 -15.92 -14.30 -14.58
CA ASN A 89 -15.95 -15.48 -13.71
C ASN A 89 -17.35 -16.14 -13.76
N GLU A 90 -17.43 -17.33 -14.28
CA GLU A 90 -18.66 -18.13 -14.52
C GLU A 90 -19.55 -18.36 -13.28
N ASN A 91 -19.15 -17.93 -12.09
CA ASN A 91 -19.84 -18.21 -10.82
C ASN A 91 -20.70 -17.07 -10.27
N LEU A 92 -20.85 -15.96 -10.99
CA LEU A 92 -21.79 -14.92 -10.58
C LEU A 92 -23.16 -15.21 -11.19
N ALA A 93 -24.04 -15.73 -10.35
CA ALA A 93 -25.46 -15.86 -10.66
C ALA A 93 -26.02 -14.56 -11.26
N GLU A 94 -26.88 -14.67 -12.27
CA GLU A 94 -27.71 -13.57 -12.73
C GLU A 94 -28.36 -12.89 -11.53
N ARG A 95 -27.93 -11.70 -11.20
CA ARG A 95 -28.56 -10.89 -10.18
C ARG A 95 -29.39 -9.83 -10.86
N LEU A 96 -30.68 -9.93 -10.67
CA LEU A 96 -31.60 -8.86 -10.98
C LEU A 96 -31.31 -7.70 -10.03
N ALA A 97 -31.14 -6.48 -10.56
CA ALA A 97 -30.82 -5.32 -9.74
C ALA A 97 -32.01 -4.87 -8.93
N LEU A 98 -31.78 -4.60 -7.66
CA LEU A 98 -32.76 -3.99 -6.76
C LEU A 98 -32.49 -2.49 -6.76
N ILE A 99 -33.45 -1.68 -7.17
CA ILE A 99 -33.28 -0.24 -7.18
C ILE A 99 -33.91 0.33 -5.91
N SER A 100 -33.07 0.97 -5.09
CA SER A 100 -33.54 1.77 -3.97
C SER A 100 -33.57 3.23 -4.39
N ILE A 101 -34.73 3.88 -4.28
CA ILE A 101 -34.92 5.28 -4.63
C ILE A 101 -34.94 6.07 -3.33
N ASN A 102 -33.94 6.90 -3.11
CA ASN A 102 -33.96 7.88 -2.04
C ASN A 102 -34.83 9.07 -2.49
N ASP A 103 -35.92 9.36 -1.75
CA ASP A 103 -36.83 10.50 -1.92
C ASP A 103 -37.88 10.40 -3.05
N ALA A 104 -38.22 9.25 -3.59
CA ALA A 104 -39.38 9.12 -4.46
C ALA A 104 -40.59 8.65 -3.66
N THR A 105 -41.65 9.42 -3.71
CA THR A 105 -42.99 8.96 -3.34
C THR A 105 -43.42 7.96 -4.40
N GLU A 106 -43.39 6.67 -4.05
CA GLU A 106 -43.91 5.56 -4.83
C GLU A 106 -43.17 5.19 -6.12
N SER A 107 -42.22 4.24 -6.00
CA SER A 107 -42.11 3.18 -6.99
C SER A 107 -41.17 2.10 -6.49
N VAL A 108 -41.66 0.92 -6.48
CA VAL A 108 -40.92 -0.26 -6.06
C VAL A 108 -40.48 -1.00 -7.30
N LEU A 109 -39.17 -1.09 -7.49
CA LEU A 109 -38.58 -1.95 -8.47
C LEU A 109 -38.20 -3.26 -7.81
N TYR A 110 -38.86 -4.34 -8.15
CA TYR A 110 -38.58 -5.67 -7.64
C TYR A 110 -37.76 -6.45 -8.66
N ALA A 111 -36.68 -6.99 -8.18
CA ALA A 111 -35.93 -7.98 -8.90
C ALA A 111 -35.86 -9.26 -8.08
N LYS A 112 -36.31 -10.37 -8.64
CA LYS A 112 -36.27 -11.67 -8.02
C LYS A 112 -35.12 -12.48 -8.59
N VAL A 113 -34.28 -13.01 -7.72
CA VAL A 113 -33.22 -13.93 -8.12
C VAL A 113 -33.84 -15.30 -8.44
N GLY A 114 -33.65 -15.83 -9.64
CA GLY A 114 -33.97 -17.22 -10.00
C GLY A 114 -35.41 -17.50 -10.43
N ALA A 115 -36.18 -16.53 -10.94
CA ALA A 115 -37.48 -16.76 -11.57
C ALA A 115 -37.61 -15.94 -12.87
N GLU A 116 -38.56 -16.32 -13.75
CA GLU A 116 -38.83 -15.62 -14.99
C GLU A 116 -38.89 -14.08 -14.82
N PRO A 117 -38.38 -13.31 -15.79
CA PRO A 117 -38.26 -11.87 -15.68
C PRO A 117 -39.65 -11.24 -15.59
N ALA A 118 -40.06 -10.86 -14.39
CA ALA A 118 -41.15 -9.94 -14.21
C ALA A 118 -40.72 -8.54 -14.71
N PRO A 119 -41.62 -7.70 -15.24
CA PRO A 119 -41.28 -6.33 -15.59
C PRO A 119 -40.71 -5.64 -14.36
N VAL A 120 -39.51 -5.12 -14.47
CA VAL A 120 -38.73 -4.60 -13.36
C VAL A 120 -39.31 -3.27 -12.84
N GLY A 121 -40.30 -2.72 -13.50
CA GLY A 121 -41.01 -1.54 -13.06
C GLY A 121 -40.46 -0.23 -13.67
N TYR A 122 -40.88 0.87 -13.17
CA TYR A 122 -40.54 2.19 -13.67
C TYR A 122 -40.02 3.08 -12.54
N LEU A 123 -39.07 3.95 -12.88
CA LEU A 123 -38.60 5.02 -12.03
C LEU A 123 -39.46 6.24 -12.31
N GLN A 124 -40.21 6.69 -11.33
CA GLN A 124 -41.12 7.82 -11.45
C GLN A 124 -40.65 8.97 -10.55
N CYS A 125 -40.67 10.19 -11.06
CA CYS A 125 -40.34 11.36 -10.27
C CYS A 125 -41.46 12.42 -10.41
N ASN A 126 -41.70 13.16 -9.36
CA ASN A 126 -42.77 14.16 -9.28
C ASN A 126 -42.34 15.60 -9.64
N GLY A 127 -41.17 15.77 -10.23
CA GLY A 127 -40.69 17.06 -10.72
C GLY A 127 -40.21 18.06 -9.66
N GLN A 128 -40.02 17.63 -8.40
CA GLN A 128 -39.54 18.51 -7.34
C GLN A 128 -38.02 18.70 -7.33
N LYS A 129 -37.26 17.78 -7.94
CA LYS A 129 -35.79 17.84 -8.06
C LYS A 129 -35.39 17.79 -9.52
N ASN A 130 -34.24 18.42 -9.84
CA ASN A 130 -33.71 18.40 -11.22
C ASN A 130 -33.09 17.04 -11.59
N ILE A 131 -32.52 16.34 -10.61
CA ILE A 131 -31.87 15.03 -10.82
C ILE A 131 -32.31 14.10 -9.67
N TYR A 132 -32.79 12.93 -10.04
CA TYR A 132 -33.11 11.83 -9.14
C TYR A 132 -32.09 10.72 -9.31
N GLN A 133 -31.70 10.09 -8.22
CA GLN A 133 -30.74 9.02 -8.19
C GLN A 133 -31.37 7.73 -7.67
N ALA A 134 -31.08 6.63 -8.33
CA ALA A 134 -31.49 5.31 -7.90
C ALA A 134 -30.28 4.35 -7.90
N GLU A 135 -30.03 3.68 -6.78
CA GLU A 135 -29.01 2.65 -6.68
C GLU A 135 -29.48 1.38 -7.38
N LEU A 136 -28.74 0.94 -8.40
CA LEU A 136 -28.99 -0.32 -9.10
C LEU A 136 -28.32 -1.49 -8.41
N TYR A 137 -27.05 -1.35 -8.13
CA TYR A 137 -26.24 -2.43 -7.62
C TYR A 137 -24.95 -1.91 -6.98
N LYS A 138 -24.56 -2.53 -5.86
CA LYS A 138 -23.24 -2.32 -5.25
C LYS A 138 -22.30 -3.37 -5.80
N CYS A 139 -21.21 -2.94 -6.42
CA CYS A 139 -20.29 -3.83 -7.09
C CYS A 139 -18.83 -3.45 -6.82
N SER A 140 -17.99 -4.42 -6.98
CA SER A 140 -16.54 -4.27 -6.94
C SER A 140 -15.98 -4.77 -8.27
N PHE A 141 -15.25 -3.91 -8.97
CA PHE A 141 -14.58 -4.25 -10.23
C PHE A 141 -13.09 -4.37 -9.95
N ILE A 142 -12.57 -5.58 -10.06
CA ILE A 142 -11.16 -5.86 -9.82
C ILE A 142 -10.55 -6.30 -11.14
N TYR A 143 -9.49 -5.61 -11.57
CA TYR A 143 -8.72 -5.99 -12.74
C TYR A 143 -7.66 -7.03 -12.42
N ASP A 144 -7.31 -7.80 -13.41
CA ASP A 144 -6.00 -8.43 -13.46
C ASP A 144 -4.93 -7.34 -13.64
N THR A 145 -4.37 -6.91 -12.52
CA THR A 145 -3.31 -5.89 -12.47
C THR A 145 -2.06 -6.34 -13.21
N TYR A 146 -1.87 -7.63 -13.35
CA TYR A 146 -0.78 -8.24 -14.07
C TYR A 146 -0.89 -7.98 -15.57
N GLU A 147 -2.05 -8.27 -16.16
CA GLU A 147 -2.33 -7.95 -17.57
C GLU A 147 -2.29 -6.44 -17.82
N TYR A 148 -2.83 -5.65 -16.90
CA TYR A 148 -2.80 -4.19 -16.99
C TYR A 148 -1.39 -3.61 -17.02
N VAL A 149 -0.46 -4.16 -16.21
CA VAL A 149 0.92 -3.64 -16.11
C VAL A 149 1.83 -4.20 -17.20
N TYR A 150 1.70 -5.48 -17.53
CA TYR A 150 2.63 -6.20 -18.41
C TYR A 150 2.08 -6.54 -19.80
N GLY A 151 0.78 -6.46 -20.00
CA GLY A 151 0.12 -6.69 -21.28
C GLY A 151 0.33 -5.59 -22.32
N ASP A 152 -0.38 -5.69 -23.42
CA ASP A 152 -0.34 -4.70 -24.49
C ASP A 152 -1.09 -3.43 -24.07
N LYS A 153 -0.42 -2.29 -24.24
CA LYS A 153 -1.02 -0.99 -23.91
C LYS A 153 -0.51 0.10 -24.83
N GLU A 154 -1.38 1.05 -25.09
CA GLU A 154 -1.01 2.29 -25.74
C GLU A 154 -0.15 3.15 -24.81
N MET A 155 1.04 3.51 -25.25
CA MET A 155 1.96 4.36 -24.51
C MET A 155 2.82 5.20 -25.44
N GLU A 156 3.39 6.24 -24.87
CA GLU A 156 4.32 7.11 -25.55
C GLU A 156 5.75 6.53 -25.46
N VAL A 157 6.38 6.32 -26.60
CA VAL A 157 7.75 5.80 -26.71
C VAL A 157 8.67 6.90 -27.17
N ALA A 158 9.72 7.16 -26.39
CA ALA A 158 10.72 8.17 -26.72
C ALA A 158 11.49 7.82 -27.99
N VAL A 159 11.88 8.85 -28.75
CA VAL A 159 12.67 8.66 -29.99
C VAL A 159 13.97 7.93 -29.75
N SER A 160 14.64 8.16 -28.63
CA SER A 160 15.88 7.46 -28.27
C SER A 160 15.67 5.93 -28.26
N THR A 161 14.63 5.48 -27.59
CA THR A 161 14.27 4.04 -27.51
C THR A 161 13.89 3.47 -28.87
N LEU A 162 13.11 4.23 -29.66
CA LEU A 162 12.76 3.81 -31.03
C LEU A 162 14.00 3.68 -31.91
N LYS A 163 14.94 4.64 -31.84
CA LYS A 163 16.21 4.57 -32.58
C LYS A 163 17.04 3.36 -32.18
N ASP A 164 17.07 2.99 -30.91
CA ASP A 164 17.77 1.79 -30.44
C ASP A 164 17.16 0.51 -31.01
N TYR A 165 15.83 0.43 -31.11
CA TYR A 165 15.16 -0.72 -31.75
C TYR A 165 15.43 -0.81 -33.25
N ILE A 166 15.48 0.34 -33.96
CA ILE A 166 15.85 0.41 -35.36
C ILE A 166 17.31 -0.02 -35.57
N LYS A 167 18.23 0.47 -34.74
CA LYS A 167 19.64 0.13 -34.77
C LYS A 167 19.89 -1.36 -34.53
N ASN A 168 19.10 -1.97 -33.65
CA ASN A 168 19.15 -3.40 -33.36
C ASN A 168 18.48 -4.27 -34.44
N GLY A 169 17.87 -3.66 -35.46
CA GLY A 169 17.18 -4.36 -36.53
C GLY A 169 15.83 -4.96 -36.14
N TRP A 170 15.24 -4.54 -35.01
CA TRP A 170 13.96 -5.07 -34.52
C TRP A 170 12.75 -4.47 -35.20
N CYS A 171 12.86 -3.25 -35.71
CA CYS A 171 11.82 -2.58 -36.47
C CYS A 171 12.38 -1.63 -37.52
N LYS A 172 11.54 -1.22 -38.48
CA LYS A 172 11.80 -0.12 -39.42
C LYS A 172 10.77 0.96 -39.21
N TYR A 173 11.20 2.21 -39.28
CA TYR A 173 10.33 3.37 -39.19
C TYR A 173 10.92 4.54 -39.96
N ASP A 174 10.12 5.13 -40.83
CA ASP A 174 10.49 6.34 -41.60
C ASP A 174 9.69 7.54 -41.07
N VAL A 175 10.41 8.48 -40.44
CA VAL A 175 9.82 9.67 -39.83
C VAL A 175 9.07 10.54 -40.89
N LYS A 176 9.54 10.53 -42.14
CA LYS A 176 8.95 11.36 -43.23
C LYS A 176 7.60 10.80 -43.71
N VAL A 177 7.46 9.49 -43.68
CA VAL A 177 6.23 8.80 -44.08
C VAL A 177 5.23 8.73 -42.92
N GLY A 178 5.72 8.71 -41.70
CA GLY A 178 4.92 8.72 -40.49
C GLY A 178 4.49 7.33 -40.01
N PRO A 179 3.42 7.24 -39.21
CA PRO A 179 3.01 6.02 -38.50
C PRO A 179 2.84 4.79 -39.39
N SER A 180 2.32 4.96 -40.61
CA SER A 180 2.10 3.88 -41.58
C SER A 180 3.38 3.21 -42.10
N SER A 181 4.56 3.82 -41.85
CA SER A 181 5.86 3.25 -42.24
C SER A 181 6.41 2.26 -41.23
N PHE A 182 5.77 2.12 -40.09
CA PHE A 182 6.25 1.20 -39.02
C PHE A 182 6.09 -0.26 -39.48
N VAL A 183 7.20 -0.99 -39.46
CA VAL A 183 7.23 -2.43 -39.76
C VAL A 183 8.02 -3.13 -38.65
N LYS A 184 7.35 -4.02 -37.95
CA LYS A 184 7.97 -4.91 -36.97
C LYS A 184 8.73 -6.02 -37.68
N LEU A 185 9.99 -6.20 -37.43
CA LEU A 185 10.87 -7.19 -38.05
C LEU A 185 11.20 -8.38 -37.15
N ASP A 186 11.24 -8.14 -35.86
CA ASP A 186 11.63 -9.14 -34.87
C ASP A 186 10.58 -9.18 -33.73
N GLU A 187 10.28 -10.37 -33.24
CA GLU A 187 9.36 -10.55 -32.11
C GLU A 187 9.83 -9.91 -30.81
N ARG A 188 11.14 -9.68 -30.66
CA ARG A 188 11.71 -8.97 -29.51
C ARG A 188 11.33 -7.49 -29.48
N CYS A 189 10.91 -6.93 -30.62
CA CYS A 189 10.41 -5.56 -30.63
C CYS A 189 9.15 -5.41 -29.76
N PRO A 190 9.17 -4.53 -28.74
CA PRO A 190 8.01 -4.32 -27.88
C PRO A 190 6.86 -3.59 -28.61
N ILE A 191 7.16 -2.82 -29.65
CA ILE A 191 6.18 -2.03 -30.38
C ILE A 191 5.44 -2.95 -31.35
N ASN A 192 4.11 -2.96 -31.24
CA ASN A 192 3.25 -3.72 -32.14
C ASN A 192 2.73 -2.83 -33.29
N GLU A 193 2.33 -1.61 -32.97
CA GLU A 193 1.76 -0.67 -33.93
C GLU A 193 2.03 0.77 -33.48
N VAL A 194 2.24 1.69 -34.42
CA VAL A 194 2.43 3.12 -34.16
C VAL A 194 1.20 3.87 -34.65
N TYR A 195 0.57 4.64 -33.76
CA TYR A 195 -0.66 5.38 -34.05
C TYR A 195 -0.41 6.82 -34.50
N THR A 196 0.44 7.52 -33.76
CA THR A 196 0.75 8.92 -34.03
C THR A 196 2.22 9.22 -33.72
N GLN A 197 2.75 10.24 -34.38
CA GLN A 197 4.07 10.80 -34.09
C GLN A 197 3.93 12.21 -33.52
N GLN A 198 4.78 12.55 -32.56
CA GLN A 198 4.87 13.88 -32.00
C GLN A 198 6.21 14.50 -32.42
N THR A 199 6.16 15.72 -32.93
CA THR A 199 7.34 16.48 -33.30
C THR A 199 7.54 17.67 -32.36
N ASN A 200 8.77 18.05 -32.14
CA ASN A 200 9.11 19.26 -31.42
C ASN A 200 8.84 20.51 -32.26
N LEU A 201 9.03 21.69 -31.66
CA LEU A 201 8.84 22.98 -32.32
C LEU A 201 9.74 23.18 -33.57
N ILE A 202 10.80 22.38 -33.71
CA ILE A 202 11.77 22.44 -34.82
C ILE A 202 11.41 21.40 -35.91
N GLY A 203 10.34 20.63 -35.72
CA GLY A 203 9.90 19.60 -36.69
C GLY A 203 10.62 18.24 -36.54
N GLU A 204 11.45 18.06 -35.51
CA GLU A 204 12.09 16.76 -35.24
C GLU A 204 11.16 15.87 -34.41
N LEU A 205 11.22 14.56 -34.70
CA LEU A 205 10.48 13.56 -33.95
C LEU A 205 10.91 13.57 -32.48
N SER A 206 9.96 13.76 -31.55
CA SER A 206 10.20 13.71 -30.10
C SER A 206 9.77 12.38 -29.49
N SER A 207 8.61 11.87 -29.88
CA SER A 207 8.07 10.59 -29.40
C SER A 207 7.07 10.02 -30.40
N VAL A 208 6.73 8.76 -30.21
CA VAL A 208 5.64 8.10 -30.95
C VAL A 208 4.65 7.49 -29.98
N LYS A 209 3.37 7.64 -30.26
CA LYS A 209 2.30 6.97 -29.53
C LYS A 209 2.03 5.63 -30.20
N ALA A 210 2.23 4.55 -29.48
CA ALA A 210 2.27 3.20 -30.03
C ALA A 210 1.59 2.18 -29.11
N ASN A 211 1.06 1.11 -29.69
CA ASN A 211 0.70 -0.08 -28.94
C ASN A 211 1.98 -0.85 -28.60
N VAL A 212 2.24 -1.06 -27.33
CA VAL A 212 3.48 -1.66 -26.83
C VAL A 212 3.17 -2.83 -25.93
N THR A 213 3.79 -3.96 -26.21
CA THR A 213 3.84 -5.12 -25.31
C THR A 213 4.75 -4.79 -24.12
N ARG A 214 4.16 -4.42 -23.00
CA ARG A 214 4.89 -3.80 -21.88
C ARG A 214 5.89 -4.72 -21.22
N TYR A 215 5.63 -6.02 -21.10
CA TYR A 215 6.63 -6.93 -20.52
C TYR A 215 7.92 -6.95 -21.35
N LYS A 216 7.84 -6.92 -22.69
CA LYS A 216 9.01 -6.81 -23.57
C LYS A 216 9.71 -5.46 -23.43
N TYR A 217 8.92 -4.38 -23.29
CA TYR A 217 9.44 -3.03 -23.04
C TYR A 217 10.24 -2.94 -21.73
N TYR A 218 9.85 -3.70 -20.71
CA TYR A 218 10.57 -3.82 -19.44
C TYR A 218 11.73 -4.82 -19.48
N GLY A 219 12.01 -5.44 -20.65
CA GLY A 219 13.14 -6.33 -20.85
C GLY A 219 12.91 -7.80 -20.48
N TYR A 220 11.66 -8.24 -20.43
CA TYR A 220 11.33 -9.66 -20.25
C TYR A 220 11.07 -10.31 -21.61
N ASP A 221 11.66 -11.49 -21.87
CA ASP A 221 11.42 -12.24 -23.11
C ASP A 221 10.03 -12.87 -23.16
N THR A 222 9.51 -13.27 -22.00
CA THR A 222 8.19 -13.86 -21.83
C THR A 222 7.43 -13.13 -20.73
N MET A 223 6.10 -13.28 -20.71
CA MET A 223 5.26 -12.73 -19.65
C MET A 223 5.75 -13.20 -18.28
N PRO A 224 6.23 -12.31 -17.39
CA PRO A 224 6.83 -12.71 -16.13
C PRO A 224 5.78 -13.36 -15.22
N LYS A 225 6.15 -14.43 -14.53
CA LYS A 225 5.31 -15.10 -13.53
C LYS A 225 5.90 -14.83 -12.15
N PHE A 226 5.08 -14.33 -11.23
CA PHE A 226 5.50 -13.97 -9.88
C PHE A 226 5.01 -15.01 -8.86
N LEU A 227 5.93 -15.51 -8.02
CA LEU A 227 5.64 -16.58 -7.06
C LEU A 227 4.54 -16.20 -6.05
N PHE A 228 4.57 -14.97 -5.56
CA PHE A 228 3.60 -14.46 -4.56
C PHE A 228 2.54 -13.53 -5.19
N GLY A 229 2.53 -13.43 -6.52
CA GLY A 229 1.65 -12.51 -7.25
C GLY A 229 2.15 -11.07 -7.23
N THR A 230 1.29 -10.18 -7.65
CA THR A 230 1.57 -8.74 -7.76
C THR A 230 0.60 -7.91 -6.92
N ASN A 231 1.02 -6.70 -6.53
CA ASN A 231 0.12 -5.73 -5.93
C ASN A 231 -0.78 -5.04 -6.99
N GLU A 232 -1.63 -4.10 -6.56
CA GLU A 232 -2.51 -3.31 -7.44
C GLU A 232 -1.80 -2.55 -8.58
N ASN A 233 -0.51 -2.28 -8.44
CA ASN A 233 0.34 -1.61 -9.43
C ASN A 233 1.16 -2.60 -10.27
N GLY A 234 0.92 -3.90 -10.17
CA GLY A 234 1.65 -4.95 -10.87
C GLY A 234 3.07 -5.20 -10.33
N HIS A 235 3.46 -4.63 -9.20
CA HIS A 235 4.77 -4.90 -8.62
C HIS A 235 4.78 -6.24 -7.90
N ASP A 236 5.84 -7.01 -8.11
CA ASP A 236 6.09 -8.29 -7.45
C ASP A 236 6.10 -8.15 -5.91
N ILE A 237 5.21 -8.88 -5.25
CA ILE A 237 5.08 -8.88 -3.78
C ILE A 237 6.33 -9.43 -3.11
N MET A 238 6.97 -10.41 -3.69
CA MET A 238 8.24 -10.96 -3.15
C MET A 238 9.32 -9.87 -3.12
N LYS A 239 9.53 -9.19 -4.25
CA LYS A 239 10.51 -8.10 -4.37
C LYS A 239 10.20 -6.93 -3.43
N LEU A 240 8.92 -6.55 -3.31
CA LEU A 240 8.47 -5.52 -2.37
C LEU A 240 8.73 -5.95 -0.92
N SER A 241 8.44 -7.19 -0.57
CA SER A 241 8.66 -7.74 0.78
C SER A 241 10.14 -7.72 1.17
N PHE A 242 11.04 -8.15 0.28
CA PHE A 242 12.49 -8.06 0.54
C PHE A 242 12.99 -6.61 0.62
N LYS A 243 12.43 -5.71 -0.18
CA LYS A 243 12.75 -4.29 -0.09
C LYS A 243 12.27 -3.69 1.25
N GLY A 244 11.07 -4.07 1.69
CA GLY A 244 10.53 -3.72 3.00
C GLY A 244 11.38 -4.26 4.14
N LEU A 245 11.77 -5.53 4.06
CA LEU A 245 12.68 -6.20 5.00
C LEU A 245 13.98 -5.40 5.18
N ARG A 246 14.61 -5.04 4.08
CA ARG A 246 15.85 -4.26 4.09
C ARG A 246 15.67 -2.91 4.80
N THR A 247 14.58 -2.19 4.49
CA THR A 247 14.29 -0.89 5.09
C THR A 247 14.06 -1.00 6.59
N SER A 248 13.20 -1.91 7.03
CA SER A 248 12.89 -2.14 8.43
C SER A 248 14.11 -2.65 9.23
N LEU A 249 14.95 -3.50 8.60
CA LEU A 249 16.18 -3.97 9.24
C LEU A 249 17.19 -2.83 9.45
N ILE A 250 17.36 -1.93 8.48
CA ILE A 250 18.24 -0.77 8.61
C ILE A 250 17.77 0.12 9.76
N ILE A 251 16.46 0.41 9.85
CA ILE A 251 15.88 1.18 10.96
C ILE A 251 16.20 0.48 12.29
N GLY A 252 15.91 -0.82 12.39
CA GLY A 252 16.10 -1.59 13.60
C GLY A 252 17.55 -1.58 14.08
N VAL A 253 18.50 -1.86 13.19
CA VAL A 253 19.93 -1.89 13.50
C VAL A 253 20.46 -0.51 13.88
N CYS A 254 20.12 0.54 13.11
CA CYS A 254 20.57 1.90 13.43
C CYS A 254 20.04 2.36 14.79
N THR A 255 18.75 2.12 15.07
CA THR A 255 18.13 2.47 16.35
C THR A 255 18.77 1.70 17.51
N ALA A 256 18.93 0.38 17.37
CA ALA A 256 19.54 -0.45 18.40
C ALA A 256 20.98 -0.03 18.68
N THR A 257 21.76 0.29 17.66
CA THR A 257 23.15 0.76 17.79
C THR A 257 23.22 2.10 18.54
N PHE A 258 22.38 3.05 18.16
CA PHE A 258 22.30 4.34 18.84
C PHE A 258 21.91 4.16 20.31
N CYS A 259 20.84 3.42 20.57
CA CYS A 259 20.35 3.15 21.92
C CYS A 259 21.37 2.38 22.78
N LEU A 260 22.14 1.49 22.14
CA LEU A 260 23.25 0.79 22.83
C LEU A 260 24.32 1.78 23.25
N LEU A 261 24.85 2.58 22.34
CA LEU A 261 25.95 3.50 22.63
C LEU A 261 25.54 4.57 23.64
N PHE A 262 24.42 5.23 23.43
CA PHE A 262 23.94 6.28 24.32
C PHE A 262 23.51 5.74 25.68
N GLY A 263 22.74 4.65 25.69
CA GLY A 263 22.29 3.99 26.91
C GLY A 263 23.44 3.40 27.72
N LEU A 264 24.49 2.90 27.05
CA LEU A 264 25.69 2.43 27.70
C LEU A 264 26.44 3.57 28.41
N CYS A 265 26.66 4.70 27.75
CA CYS A 265 27.30 5.87 28.33
C CYS A 265 26.50 6.41 29.53
N TRP A 266 25.19 6.60 29.32
CA TRP A 266 24.31 7.10 30.39
C TRP A 266 24.29 6.15 31.62
N GLY A 267 24.02 4.86 31.39
CA GLY A 267 23.95 3.87 32.43
C GLY A 267 25.29 3.60 33.13
N ALA A 268 26.41 3.71 32.39
CA ALA A 268 27.76 3.58 32.99
C ALA A 268 28.08 4.73 33.96
N ILE A 269 27.78 5.97 33.56
CA ILE A 269 27.98 7.14 34.44
C ILE A 269 27.10 7.04 35.68
N SER A 270 25.80 6.82 35.51
CA SER A 270 24.84 6.66 36.61
C SER A 270 25.26 5.52 37.54
N GLY A 271 25.52 4.33 37.01
CA GLY A 271 25.88 3.16 37.82
C GLY A 271 27.25 3.24 38.50
N TYR A 272 28.25 3.86 37.86
CA TYR A 272 29.61 3.96 38.44
C TYR A 272 29.67 5.01 39.54
N PHE A 273 29.25 6.27 39.28
CA PHE A 273 29.33 7.33 40.28
C PHE A 273 28.32 7.12 41.40
N GLY A 274 27.08 6.77 41.08
CA GLY A 274 26.04 6.55 42.11
C GLY A 274 25.61 7.81 42.83
N GLY A 275 24.97 7.68 43.98
CA GLY A 275 24.59 8.80 44.85
C GLY A 275 23.71 9.84 44.14
N ASN A 276 24.05 11.12 44.30
CA ASN A 276 23.28 12.23 43.71
C ASN A 276 23.29 12.24 42.20
N VAL A 277 24.39 11.81 41.55
CA VAL A 277 24.50 11.72 40.11
C VAL A 277 23.50 10.72 39.60
N ASP A 278 23.46 9.56 40.16
CA ASP A 278 22.52 8.50 39.82
C ASP A 278 21.06 8.95 40.01
N LEU A 279 20.79 9.57 41.18
CA LEU A 279 19.44 10.06 41.49
C LEU A 279 18.92 11.07 40.46
N ILE A 280 19.73 12.05 40.08
CA ILE A 280 19.33 13.07 39.09
C ILE A 280 19.10 12.42 37.70
N MET A 281 20.03 11.56 37.29
CA MET A 281 19.95 10.88 35.99
C MET A 281 18.74 9.96 35.90
N GLU A 282 18.39 9.27 36.97
CA GLU A 282 17.21 8.40 37.06
C GLU A 282 15.92 9.23 37.04
N ARG A 283 15.85 10.36 37.80
CA ARG A 283 14.69 11.26 37.73
C ARG A 283 14.45 11.81 36.34
N PHE A 284 15.50 12.10 35.60
CA PHE A 284 15.36 12.51 34.18
C PHE A 284 14.77 11.39 33.35
N CYS A 285 15.23 10.15 33.52
CA CYS A 285 14.63 9.00 32.83
C CYS A 285 13.16 8.78 33.22
N ASP A 286 12.82 8.92 34.52
CA ASP A 286 11.44 8.79 35.01
C ASP A 286 10.49 9.80 34.33
N ILE A 287 10.92 11.05 34.18
CA ILE A 287 10.12 12.09 33.51
C ILE A 287 9.88 11.71 32.07
N LEU A 288 10.90 11.28 31.35
CA LEU A 288 10.75 10.87 29.95
C LEU A 288 9.90 9.60 29.81
N ALA A 289 10.06 8.63 30.69
CA ALA A 289 9.29 7.39 30.68
C ALA A 289 7.82 7.60 31.07
N GLY A 290 7.50 8.70 31.76
CA GLY A 290 6.12 9.08 32.10
C GLY A 290 5.29 9.48 30.92
N VAL A 291 5.89 9.82 29.77
CA VAL A 291 5.17 10.15 28.55
C VAL A 291 4.98 8.89 27.69
N PRO A 292 3.75 8.52 27.31
CA PRO A 292 3.51 7.37 26.45
C PRO A 292 4.27 7.51 25.12
N ASN A 293 5.01 6.46 24.75
CA ASN A 293 5.87 6.46 23.56
C ASN A 293 5.12 6.81 22.25
N LEU A 294 3.88 6.33 22.13
CA LEU A 294 3.03 6.62 20.99
C LEU A 294 2.72 8.14 20.86
N VAL A 295 2.54 8.84 21.99
CA VAL A 295 2.30 10.28 22.00
C VAL A 295 3.54 11.02 21.50
N ILE A 296 4.74 10.64 21.96
CA ILE A 296 6.01 11.22 21.51
C ILE A 296 6.17 11.03 19.99
N MET A 297 5.94 9.81 19.50
CA MET A 297 6.02 9.50 18.07
C MET A 297 5.04 10.32 17.27
N THR A 298 3.77 10.40 17.69
CA THR A 298 2.74 11.17 16.99
C THR A 298 3.07 12.65 16.94
N LEU A 299 3.56 13.24 18.04
CA LEU A 299 4.01 14.63 18.07
C LEU A 299 5.18 14.88 17.14
N CYS A 300 6.16 13.98 17.11
CA CYS A 300 7.28 14.06 16.16
C CYS A 300 6.78 14.03 14.71
N PHE A 301 5.83 13.14 14.37
CA PHE A 301 5.30 13.05 13.02
C PHE A 301 4.48 14.28 12.62
N LEU A 302 3.73 14.86 13.54
CA LEU A 302 2.97 16.09 13.29
C LEU A 302 3.87 17.29 13.00
N HIS A 303 5.02 17.41 13.70
CA HIS A 303 5.91 18.57 13.55
C HIS A 303 6.94 18.42 12.42
N PHE A 304 7.51 17.21 12.26
CA PHE A 304 8.62 16.96 11.33
C PHE A 304 8.25 16.08 10.14
N GLY A 305 6.97 15.68 10.05
CA GLY A 305 6.47 14.78 9.01
C GLY A 305 6.80 13.31 9.28
N SER A 306 6.01 12.40 8.69
CA SER A 306 6.14 10.95 8.86
C SER A 306 7.15 10.37 7.87
N ASN A 307 8.44 10.55 8.12
CA ASN A 307 9.52 10.02 7.29
C ASN A 307 10.48 9.13 8.10
N PHE A 308 11.41 8.48 7.41
CA PHE A 308 12.41 7.60 8.00
C PHE A 308 13.22 8.26 9.13
N ILE A 309 13.69 9.49 8.91
CA ILE A 309 14.56 10.21 9.86
C ILE A 309 13.76 10.58 11.12
N THR A 310 12.56 11.10 10.96
CA THR A 310 11.69 11.46 12.08
C THR A 310 11.36 10.24 12.94
N PHE A 311 11.04 9.10 12.30
CA PHE A 311 10.77 7.86 13.01
C PHE A 311 12.00 7.38 13.79
N PHE A 312 13.18 7.37 13.16
CA PHE A 312 14.44 7.02 13.82
C PHE A 312 14.71 7.93 15.03
N LEU A 313 14.58 9.25 14.88
CA LEU A 313 14.80 10.21 15.97
C LEU A 313 13.79 10.03 17.10
N ALA A 314 12.52 9.81 16.78
CA ALA A 314 11.48 9.57 17.78
C ALA A 314 11.76 8.30 18.60
N LEU A 315 12.21 7.22 17.96
CA LEU A 315 12.67 6.01 18.64
C LEU A 315 13.91 6.24 19.50
N CYS A 316 14.86 7.02 19.00
CA CYS A 316 16.08 7.35 19.71
C CYS A 316 15.84 8.23 20.95
N LEU A 317 14.75 8.98 21.01
CA LEU A 317 14.46 9.88 22.11
C LEU A 317 14.22 9.11 23.43
N THR A 318 13.55 7.97 23.36
CA THR A 318 13.16 7.17 24.54
C THR A 318 13.76 5.78 24.58
N GLY A 319 14.13 5.19 23.44
CA GLY A 319 14.55 3.80 23.32
C GLY A 319 15.82 3.43 24.10
N TRP A 320 16.71 4.38 24.31
CA TRP A 320 17.97 4.17 25.04
C TRP A 320 17.80 3.92 26.55
N MET A 321 16.68 4.38 27.16
CA MET A 321 16.45 4.28 28.60
C MET A 321 16.49 2.83 29.13
N GLY A 322 15.91 1.89 28.38
CA GLY A 322 15.96 0.47 28.73
C GLY A 322 17.38 -0.10 28.72
N THR A 323 18.24 0.37 27.83
CA THR A 323 19.66 -0.02 27.79
C THR A 323 20.44 0.67 28.89
N ALA A 324 20.15 1.93 29.19
CA ALA A 324 20.75 2.66 30.33
C ALA A 324 20.45 1.97 31.65
N GLY A 325 19.20 1.60 31.92
CA GLY A 325 18.83 0.88 33.14
C GLY A 325 19.54 -0.48 33.29
N ARG A 326 19.64 -1.26 32.19
CA ARG A 326 20.42 -2.51 32.20
C ARG A 326 21.89 -2.27 32.48
N THR A 327 22.51 -1.28 31.84
CA THR A 327 23.92 -0.92 32.02
C THR A 327 24.16 -0.46 33.43
N ARG A 328 23.33 0.41 33.98
CA ARG A 328 23.37 0.88 35.39
C ARG A 328 23.37 -0.30 36.34
N THR A 329 22.45 -1.23 36.20
CA THR A 329 22.35 -2.42 37.06
C THR A 329 23.62 -3.28 37.02
N GLN A 330 24.20 -3.49 35.83
CA GLN A 330 25.45 -4.24 35.69
C GLN A 330 26.63 -3.49 36.33
N PHE A 331 26.70 -2.18 36.17
CA PHE A 331 27.76 -1.37 36.82
C PHE A 331 27.65 -1.41 38.33
N TYR A 332 26.45 -1.33 38.93
CA TYR A 332 26.24 -1.55 40.35
C TYR A 332 26.72 -2.92 40.81
N ARG A 333 26.46 -3.98 40.02
CA ARG A 333 26.86 -5.35 40.31
C ARG A 333 28.38 -5.52 40.34
N PHE A 334 29.09 -4.88 39.39
CA PHE A 334 30.52 -5.13 39.18
C PHE A 334 31.41 -4.14 39.94
N LYS A 335 30.98 -2.89 40.19
CA LYS A 335 31.83 -1.88 40.86
C LYS A 335 32.30 -2.23 42.26
N GLY A 336 31.58 -3.08 42.97
CA GLY A 336 31.94 -3.58 44.32
C GLY A 336 32.72 -4.88 44.30
N ARG A 337 33.12 -5.44 43.15
CA ARG A 337 33.88 -6.67 43.07
C ARG A 337 35.33 -6.47 43.48
N GLU A 338 35.92 -7.49 44.10
CA GLU A 338 37.28 -7.45 44.70
C GLU A 338 38.34 -6.99 43.71
N TYR A 339 38.29 -7.46 42.47
CA TYR A 339 39.26 -7.06 41.42
C TYR A 339 39.17 -5.58 41.05
N VAL A 340 37.98 -4.98 41.12
CA VAL A 340 37.79 -3.54 40.88
C VAL A 340 38.29 -2.73 42.05
N LEU A 341 38.00 -3.16 43.31
CA LEU A 341 38.48 -2.54 44.52
C LEU A 341 40.01 -2.60 44.60
N ALA A 342 40.60 -3.76 44.32
CA ALA A 342 42.05 -3.91 44.27
C ALA A 342 42.71 -2.99 43.24
N SER A 343 42.13 -2.86 42.06
CA SER A 343 42.63 -1.93 41.03
C SER A 343 42.52 -0.47 41.45
N ARG A 344 41.46 -0.11 42.18
CA ARG A 344 41.26 1.23 42.75
C ARG A 344 42.29 1.56 43.83
N THR A 345 42.60 0.64 44.73
CA THR A 345 43.64 0.82 45.76
C THR A 345 45.05 0.97 45.19
N LEU A 346 45.28 0.37 44.01
CA LEU A 346 46.52 0.53 43.23
C LEU A 346 46.56 1.84 42.39
N GLY A 347 45.58 2.75 42.59
CA GLY A 347 45.57 4.06 41.95
C GLY A 347 45.04 4.11 40.51
N ALA A 348 44.24 3.12 40.10
CA ALA A 348 43.63 3.16 38.78
C ALA A 348 42.63 4.31 38.68
N SER A 349 42.68 5.09 37.59
CA SER A 349 41.72 6.17 37.31
C SER A 349 40.33 5.64 37.04
N ASP A 350 39.30 6.46 37.23
CA ASP A 350 37.90 6.11 37.02
C ASP A 350 37.64 5.60 35.59
N GLY A 351 38.22 6.28 34.57
CA GLY A 351 38.11 5.81 33.20
C GLY A 351 38.69 4.42 32.99
N ARG A 352 39.85 4.09 33.63
CA ARG A 352 40.43 2.75 33.55
C ARG A 352 39.55 1.72 34.23
N LEU A 353 38.95 2.05 35.36
CA LEU A 353 38.02 1.16 36.06
C LEU A 353 36.76 0.89 35.24
N ILE A 354 36.18 1.92 34.65
CA ILE A 354 34.99 1.82 33.80
C ILE A 354 35.29 0.97 32.56
N PHE A 355 36.25 1.38 31.72
CA PHE A 355 36.44 0.81 30.38
C PHE A 355 37.22 -0.50 30.36
N ARG A 356 38.14 -0.71 31.32
CA ARG A 356 39.01 -1.88 31.30
C ARG A 356 38.60 -2.97 32.27
N HIS A 357 37.91 -2.63 33.36
CA HIS A 357 37.58 -3.59 34.41
C HIS A 357 36.07 -3.89 34.51
N ILE A 358 35.19 -2.89 34.43
CA ILE A 358 33.75 -3.10 34.59
C ILE A 358 33.08 -3.42 33.28
N LEU A 359 33.26 -2.57 32.27
CA LEU A 359 32.58 -2.66 30.99
C LEU A 359 32.75 -4.01 30.26
N PRO A 360 33.95 -4.60 30.14
CA PRO A 360 34.11 -5.88 29.46
C PRO A 360 33.30 -7.01 30.08
N ASN A 361 33.18 -7.02 31.43
CA ASN A 361 32.39 -8.00 32.15
C ASN A 361 30.86 -7.76 32.05
N ALA A 362 30.45 -6.52 31.80
CA ALA A 362 29.06 -6.13 31.66
C ALA A 362 28.55 -6.24 30.21
N LEU A 363 29.43 -6.17 29.20
CA LEU A 363 29.10 -6.06 27.80
C LEU A 363 28.20 -7.20 27.32
N GLY A 364 28.44 -8.43 27.70
CA GLY A 364 27.65 -9.58 27.24
C GLY A 364 26.15 -9.37 27.48
N THR A 365 25.77 -8.99 28.69
CA THR A 365 24.36 -8.76 29.06
C THR A 365 23.78 -7.51 28.36
N ILE A 366 24.59 -6.46 28.21
CA ILE A 366 24.13 -5.19 27.61
C ILE A 366 23.91 -5.35 26.12
N VAL A 367 24.87 -5.94 25.41
CA VAL A 367 24.80 -6.15 23.95
C VAL A 367 23.64 -7.07 23.58
N THR A 368 23.47 -8.19 24.28
CA THR A 368 22.35 -9.11 23.99
C THR A 368 20.99 -8.45 24.16
N GLY A 369 20.82 -7.63 25.18
CA GLY A 369 19.59 -6.87 25.37
C GLY A 369 19.33 -5.84 24.27
N SER A 370 20.39 -5.31 23.65
CA SER A 370 20.26 -4.35 22.53
C SER A 370 19.97 -5.04 21.20
N VAL A 371 20.49 -6.25 20.98
CA VAL A 371 20.15 -7.04 19.78
C VAL A 371 18.68 -7.45 19.79
N LEU A 372 18.14 -7.85 20.94
CA LEU A 372 16.72 -8.18 21.10
C LEU A 372 15.79 -6.96 20.96
N MET A 373 16.31 -5.75 20.94
CA MET A 373 15.56 -4.54 20.63
C MET A 373 15.22 -4.43 19.14
N ILE A 374 16.04 -4.98 18.23
CA ILE A 374 15.83 -4.89 16.79
C ILE A 374 14.45 -5.41 16.37
N PRO A 375 14.03 -6.63 16.73
CA PRO A 375 12.68 -7.12 16.45
C PRO A 375 11.58 -6.19 16.98
N SER A 376 11.74 -5.65 18.17
CA SER A 376 10.74 -4.75 18.77
C SER A 376 10.58 -3.44 17.99
N VAL A 377 11.68 -2.89 17.49
CA VAL A 377 11.66 -1.69 16.62
C VAL A 377 10.95 -1.99 15.30
N ILE A 378 11.24 -3.12 14.67
CA ILE A 378 10.60 -3.53 13.42
C ILE A 378 9.10 -3.76 13.62
N PHE A 379 8.72 -4.39 14.71
CA PHE A 379 7.32 -4.59 15.07
C PHE A 379 6.59 -3.25 15.30
N SER A 380 7.23 -2.32 16.00
CA SER A 380 6.67 -0.97 16.23
C SER A 380 6.51 -0.20 14.91
N GLU A 381 7.49 -0.29 14.02
CA GLU A 381 7.42 0.30 12.68
C GLU A 381 6.25 -0.27 11.87
N ALA A 382 6.15 -1.60 11.81
CA ALA A 382 5.08 -2.27 11.09
C ALA A 382 3.69 -1.91 11.65
N SER A 383 3.56 -1.84 12.98
CA SER A 383 2.30 -1.50 13.65
C SER A 383 1.87 -0.05 13.38
N LEU A 384 2.80 0.91 13.48
CA LEU A 384 2.50 2.32 13.22
C LEU A 384 2.17 2.58 11.74
N ALA A 385 2.87 1.91 10.84
CA ALA A 385 2.59 2.00 9.42
C ALA A 385 1.24 1.35 9.06
N TYR A 386 0.91 0.21 9.68
CA TYR A 386 -0.40 -0.44 9.52
C TYR A 386 -1.55 0.46 9.99
N LEU A 387 -1.34 1.24 11.05
CA LEU A 387 -2.29 2.24 11.54
C LEU A 387 -2.30 3.55 10.72
N ASN A 388 -1.56 3.62 9.61
CA ASN A 388 -1.38 4.81 8.77
C ASN A 388 -0.79 6.03 9.51
N LEU A 389 -0.14 5.82 10.66
CA LEU A 389 0.56 6.87 11.38
C LEU A 389 1.97 7.13 10.85
N LEU A 390 2.53 6.17 10.12
CA LEU A 390 3.88 6.23 9.57
C LEU A 390 3.87 5.90 8.07
N THR A 391 4.41 6.79 7.24
CA THR A 391 4.45 6.66 5.78
C THR A 391 5.88 6.50 5.24
N VAL A 392 6.65 5.58 5.82
CA VAL A 392 7.98 5.24 5.30
C VAL A 392 7.84 4.42 4.02
N LYS A 393 8.27 4.99 2.88
CA LYS A 393 8.18 4.31 1.58
C LYS A 393 8.86 2.95 1.62
N ASN A 394 8.17 1.94 1.10
CA ASN A 394 8.63 0.55 1.00
C ASN A 394 8.97 -0.13 2.34
N SER A 395 8.32 0.25 3.44
CA SER A 395 8.42 -0.51 4.69
C SER A 395 7.41 -1.67 4.72
N PHE A 396 7.64 -2.66 5.59
CA PHE A 396 6.74 -3.80 5.72
C PHE A 396 5.33 -3.38 6.16
N GLY A 397 5.24 -2.48 7.11
CA GLY A 397 3.96 -2.02 7.62
C GLY A 397 3.12 -1.32 6.55
N VAL A 398 3.76 -0.50 5.70
CA VAL A 398 3.09 0.17 4.58
C VAL A 398 2.62 -0.85 3.54
N ILE A 399 3.42 -1.90 3.25
CA ILE A 399 2.99 -2.98 2.35
C ILE A 399 1.73 -3.68 2.90
N LEU A 400 1.71 -4.01 4.18
CA LEU A 400 0.57 -4.66 4.82
C LEU A 400 -0.66 -3.75 4.86
N SER A 401 -0.49 -2.47 5.22
CA SER A 401 -1.56 -1.47 5.26
C SER A 401 -2.21 -1.26 3.89
N ASN A 402 -1.42 -1.07 2.85
CA ASN A 402 -1.93 -0.87 1.50
C ASN A 402 -2.71 -2.08 0.96
N ASN A 403 -2.32 -3.29 1.38
CA ASN A 403 -2.96 -4.51 0.93
C ASN A 403 -4.13 -4.97 1.82
N GLN A 404 -4.37 -4.32 2.96
CA GLN A 404 -5.43 -4.70 3.92
C GLN A 404 -6.83 -4.76 3.27
N LYS A 405 -7.13 -3.82 2.40
CA LYS A 405 -8.41 -3.75 1.68
C LYS A 405 -8.69 -4.96 0.77
N TYR A 406 -7.65 -5.72 0.44
CA TYR A 406 -7.74 -6.89 -0.46
C TYR A 406 -7.70 -8.23 0.26
N ILE A 407 -7.73 -8.26 1.60
CA ILE A 407 -7.58 -9.50 2.38
C ILE A 407 -8.61 -10.57 2.04
N GLU A 408 -9.84 -10.16 1.76
CA GLU A 408 -10.94 -11.09 1.41
C GLU A 408 -10.82 -11.63 -0.02
N THR A 409 -10.23 -10.85 -0.94
CA THR A 409 -10.18 -11.20 -2.36
C THR A 409 -8.83 -11.82 -2.75
N TYR A 410 -7.74 -11.26 -2.21
CA TYR A 410 -6.36 -11.67 -2.51
C TYR A 410 -5.54 -11.82 -1.22
N PRO A 411 -5.80 -12.85 -0.42
CA PRO A 411 -5.12 -13.04 0.86
C PRO A 411 -3.60 -13.19 0.74
N ASN A 412 -3.10 -13.65 -0.41
CA ASN A 412 -1.67 -13.77 -0.70
C ASN A 412 -0.92 -12.44 -0.54
N LEU A 413 -1.54 -11.29 -0.81
CA LEU A 413 -0.92 -9.96 -0.68
C LEU A 413 -0.54 -9.60 0.76
N ILE A 414 -1.19 -10.23 1.74
CA ILE A 414 -0.93 -10.04 3.18
C ILE A 414 -0.22 -11.25 3.77
N VAL A 415 -0.68 -12.45 3.47
CA VAL A 415 -0.16 -13.69 4.08
C VAL A 415 1.33 -13.85 3.82
N PHE A 416 1.79 -13.72 2.57
CA PHE A 416 3.21 -13.92 2.26
C PHE A 416 4.12 -12.87 2.91
N PRO A 417 3.86 -11.55 2.85
CA PRO A 417 4.65 -10.59 3.61
C PRO A 417 4.62 -10.86 5.11
N SER A 418 3.46 -11.18 5.69
CA SER A 418 3.33 -11.46 7.12
C SER A 418 4.17 -12.66 7.56
N VAL A 419 4.18 -13.74 6.77
CA VAL A 419 5.02 -14.92 7.02
C VAL A 419 6.51 -14.55 6.97
N ILE A 420 6.94 -13.77 5.98
CA ILE A 420 8.33 -13.31 5.86
C ILE A 420 8.71 -12.47 7.10
N LEU A 421 7.84 -11.56 7.54
CA LEU A 421 8.06 -10.76 8.75
C LEU A 421 8.19 -11.64 9.99
N ALA A 422 7.28 -12.61 10.16
CA ALA A 422 7.29 -13.53 11.30
C ALA A 422 8.59 -14.38 11.33
N LEU A 423 9.00 -14.92 10.19
CA LEU A 423 10.26 -15.68 10.08
C LEU A 423 11.48 -14.82 10.41
N MET A 424 11.51 -13.57 9.95
CA MET A 424 12.58 -12.62 10.29
C MET A 424 12.61 -12.35 11.80
N MET A 425 11.45 -12.09 12.42
CA MET A 425 11.35 -11.84 13.87
C MET A 425 11.85 -13.04 14.69
N ILE A 426 11.46 -14.25 14.30
CA ILE A 426 11.91 -15.49 14.94
C ILE A 426 13.42 -15.63 14.79
N SER A 427 13.95 -15.43 13.58
CA SER A 427 15.39 -15.55 13.30
C SER A 427 16.22 -14.55 14.10
N LEU A 428 15.78 -13.29 14.22
CA LEU A 428 16.46 -12.27 15.02
C LEU A 428 16.40 -12.58 16.51
N ASN A 429 15.27 -13.11 17.01
CA ASN A 429 15.16 -13.54 18.41
C ASN A 429 16.07 -14.72 18.71
N LEU A 430 16.14 -15.73 17.83
CA LEU A 430 17.05 -16.86 17.96
C LEU A 430 18.50 -16.41 17.92
N PHE A 431 18.86 -15.53 16.99
CA PHE A 431 20.20 -14.93 16.92
C PHE A 431 20.57 -14.17 18.20
N GLY A 432 19.64 -13.33 18.72
CA GLY A 432 19.87 -12.60 19.96
C GLY A 432 20.07 -13.52 21.16
N ASN A 433 19.31 -14.59 21.26
CA ASN A 433 19.48 -15.60 22.33
C ASN A 433 20.79 -16.37 22.17
N GLY A 434 21.14 -16.81 20.96
CA GLY A 434 22.43 -17.46 20.70
C GLY A 434 23.63 -16.56 21.04
N LEU A 435 23.53 -15.27 20.73
CA LEU A 435 24.53 -14.29 21.10
C LEU A 435 24.63 -14.12 22.63
N ARG A 436 23.50 -14.14 23.32
CA ARG A 436 23.44 -14.12 24.78
C ARG A 436 24.19 -15.31 25.37
N ASP A 437 23.94 -16.50 24.88
CA ASP A 437 24.56 -17.72 25.40
C ASP A 437 26.06 -17.74 25.09
N ALA A 438 26.48 -17.31 23.91
CA ALA A 438 27.88 -17.20 23.52
C ALA A 438 28.68 -16.16 24.35
N LEU A 439 28.01 -15.05 24.72
CA LEU A 439 28.64 -13.98 25.50
C LEU A 439 28.50 -14.17 27.04
N ASN A 440 27.83 -15.22 27.51
CA ASN A 440 27.64 -15.48 28.91
C ASN A 440 28.84 -16.27 29.50
N PRO A 441 29.69 -15.64 30.35
CA PRO A 441 30.89 -16.32 30.86
C PRO A 441 30.57 -17.51 31.79
N SER A 442 29.36 -17.53 32.39
CA SER A 442 28.96 -18.58 33.36
C SER A 442 28.67 -19.94 32.68
N LEU A 443 28.42 -19.97 31.37
CA LEU A 443 28.24 -21.21 30.65
C LEU A 443 29.59 -21.84 30.18
N LYS A 444 30.67 -21.08 30.18
CA LYS A 444 32.02 -21.57 29.78
C LYS A 444 32.75 -22.38 30.88
N GLY A 445 32.17 -22.54 32.04
CA GLY A 445 32.80 -23.21 33.18
C GLY A 445 32.12 -24.51 33.65
N SER A 446 31.20 -25.05 32.84
CA SER A 446 30.46 -26.28 33.17
C SER A 446 30.78 -27.49 32.28
N ASP A 447 31.90 -27.45 31.52
CA ASP A 447 32.48 -28.60 30.81
C ASP A 447 33.66 -29.17 31.61
#